data_d2aeb7f91535d2c592b34dfcfb07e87a
#
_entry.id   d2aeb7f91535d2c592b34dfcfb07e87a
#
_cell.length_a   1.000
_cell.length_b   1.000
_cell.length_c   1.000
_cell.angle_alpha   90.00
_cell.angle_beta   90.00
_cell.angle_gamma   90.00
#
_symmetry.space_group_name_H-M   'P 1'
#
loop_
_entity.id
_entity.type
_entity.pdbx_description
1 polymer ?
#
loop_
_entity_poly.entity_id
_entity_poly.type
_entity_poly.pdbx_seq_one_letter_code
_entity_poly.pdbx_strand_id
1 'polypeptide(L)'
;MVRTYSPKLVDLVNQDNGKYNLGIDLAKHCIEAGLNASYVAEVLETSRMTVHAWFRGGTIRPNTRTKIEVFIDILEEDKKRGLLPVNSLAQAKAYAEDILGRPLKSSSLKEPD
;
A
#
# COMPACT_ATOMS: atom_id res chain seq x y z
N MET A 1 11.97 5.45 10.28
CA MET A 1 11.27 5.35 8.99
C MET A 1 11.20 3.92 8.51
N VAL A 2 10.04 3.50 8.07
CA VAL A 2 9.87 2.15 7.58
C VAL A 2 10.33 2.07 6.13
N ARG A 3 11.22 1.12 5.86
CA ARG A 3 11.73 0.92 4.51
C ARG A 3 11.37 -0.50 4.08
N THR A 4 10.30 -0.61 3.34
CA THR A 4 9.79 -1.91 2.93
C THR A 4 9.89 -2.16 1.44
N TYR A 5 10.33 -1.15 0.68
CA TYR A 5 10.40 -1.28 -0.78
C TYR A 5 11.83 -1.15 -1.24
N SER A 6 12.20 -1.94 -2.25
CA SER A 6 13.54 -1.89 -2.80
C SER A 6 13.74 -0.59 -3.58
N PRO A 7 14.99 -0.11 -3.69
CA PRO A 7 15.27 1.06 -4.52
C PRO A 7 14.84 0.88 -5.96
N LYS A 8 14.95 -0.34 -6.49
CA LYS A 8 14.49 -0.61 -7.85
C LYS A 8 13.01 -0.35 -8.03
N LEU A 9 12.21 -0.76 -7.06
CA LEU A 9 10.78 -0.52 -7.14
C LEU A 9 10.48 0.98 -7.07
N VAL A 10 11.16 1.69 -6.19
CA VAL A 10 10.94 3.13 -6.07
C VAL A 10 11.30 3.83 -7.38
N ASP A 11 12.41 3.43 -7.99
CA ASP A 11 12.82 4.01 -9.28
C ASP A 11 11.77 3.73 -10.36
N LEU A 12 11.29 2.49 -10.41
CA LEU A 12 10.28 2.12 -11.40
C LEU A 12 9.01 2.94 -11.25
N VAL A 13 8.58 3.14 -10.01
CA VAL A 13 7.38 3.91 -9.72
C VAL A 13 7.56 5.37 -10.13
N ASN A 14 8.76 5.90 -9.97
CA ASN A 14 9.03 7.29 -10.28
C ASN A 14 9.29 7.54 -11.75
N GLN A 15 9.50 6.50 -12.53
CA GLN A 15 9.68 6.63 -13.97
C GLN A 15 8.33 6.65 -14.66
N ASP A 16 7.76 7.81 -14.78
CA ASP A 16 6.46 7.94 -15.41
C ASP A 16 6.63 7.96 -16.92
N ASN A 17 6.17 6.94 -17.59
CA ASN A 17 6.24 6.83 -19.03
C ASN A 17 5.04 7.47 -19.73
N GLY A 18 4.27 8.25 -19.02
CA GLY A 18 3.13 8.92 -19.60
C GLY A 18 1.89 8.05 -19.67
N LYS A 19 1.96 6.85 -19.17
CA LYS A 19 0.81 5.95 -19.13
C LYS A 19 0.35 5.76 -17.72
N TYR A 20 -0.93 6.01 -17.48
CA TYR A 20 -1.50 5.78 -16.16
C TYR A 20 -1.59 4.28 -15.91
N ASN A 21 -1.13 3.85 -14.75
CA ASN A 21 -1.27 2.47 -14.30
C ASN A 21 -1.70 2.51 -12.85
N LEU A 22 -2.86 1.92 -12.55
CA LEU A 22 -3.42 1.98 -11.22
C LEU A 22 -2.54 1.33 -10.17
N GLY A 23 -1.91 0.21 -10.51
CA GLY A 23 -1.01 -0.46 -9.56
C GLY A 23 0.20 0.37 -9.22
N ILE A 24 0.76 1.03 -10.22
CA ILE A 24 1.91 1.91 -9.99
C ILE A 24 1.50 3.13 -9.19
N ASP A 25 0.30 3.67 -9.46
CA ASP A 25 -0.23 4.79 -8.70
C ASP A 25 -0.43 4.39 -7.23
N LEU A 26 -0.96 3.19 -7.00
CA LEU A 26 -1.08 2.65 -5.65
C LEU A 26 0.27 2.58 -4.96
N ALA A 27 1.30 2.11 -5.68
CA ALA A 27 2.64 2.01 -5.12
C ALA A 27 3.15 3.39 -4.68
N LYS A 28 2.93 4.40 -5.49
CA LYS A 28 3.34 5.76 -5.14
C LYS A 28 2.70 6.21 -3.85
N HIS A 29 1.40 6.01 -3.73
CA HIS A 29 0.67 6.43 -2.53
C HIS A 29 1.12 5.66 -1.29
N CYS A 30 1.34 4.36 -1.43
CA CYS A 30 1.77 3.54 -0.30
C CYS A 30 3.18 3.90 0.15
N ILE A 31 4.07 4.16 -0.79
CA ILE A 31 5.43 4.58 -0.46
C ILE A 31 5.41 5.92 0.27
N GLU A 32 4.65 6.87 -0.24
CA GLU A 32 4.53 8.17 0.40
C GLU A 32 3.90 8.08 1.78
N ALA A 33 2.98 7.16 1.94
CA ALA A 33 2.29 6.99 3.22
C ALA A 33 3.12 6.24 4.25
N GLY A 34 4.17 5.54 3.81
CA GLY A 34 4.98 4.76 4.72
C GLY A 34 4.40 3.39 5.07
N LEU A 35 3.48 2.90 4.25
CA LEU A 35 2.82 1.61 4.49
C LEU A 35 3.57 0.51 3.78
N ASN A 36 3.73 -0.63 4.44
CA ASN A 36 4.39 -1.77 3.82
C ASN A 36 3.40 -2.63 3.05
N ALA A 37 3.94 -3.46 2.15
CA ALA A 37 3.11 -4.27 1.28
C ALA A 37 2.26 -5.28 2.04
N SER A 38 2.76 -5.80 3.15
CA SER A 38 2.00 -6.77 3.95
C SER A 38 0.72 -6.16 4.51
N TYR A 39 0.80 -4.94 5.01
CA TYR A 39 -0.37 -4.27 5.56
C TYR A 39 -1.33 -3.86 4.46
N VAL A 40 -0.80 -3.41 3.32
CA VAL A 40 -1.64 -3.09 2.17
C VAL A 40 -2.39 -4.33 1.70
N ALA A 41 -1.71 -5.48 1.67
CA ALA A 41 -2.34 -6.73 1.27
C ALA A 41 -3.49 -7.10 2.20
N GLU A 42 -3.31 -6.92 3.51
CA GLU A 42 -4.39 -7.17 4.47
C GLU A 42 -5.59 -6.26 4.19
N VAL A 43 -5.33 -4.98 4.00
CA VAL A 43 -6.40 -4.02 3.77
C VAL A 43 -7.17 -4.35 2.50
N LEU A 44 -6.47 -4.76 1.45
CA LEU A 44 -7.08 -5.05 0.16
C LEU A 44 -7.50 -6.52 0.02
N GLU A 45 -7.34 -7.30 1.09
CA GLU A 45 -7.78 -8.69 1.16
C GLU A 45 -7.14 -9.54 0.07
N THR A 46 -5.83 -9.41 -0.07
CA THR A 46 -5.07 -10.17 -1.06
C THR A 46 -3.73 -10.57 -0.46
N SER A 47 -2.89 -11.22 -1.25
CA SER A 47 -1.57 -11.63 -0.78
C SER A 47 -0.55 -10.52 -1.02
N ARG A 48 0.52 -10.54 -0.22
CA ARG A 48 1.63 -9.61 -0.40
C ARG A 48 2.24 -9.75 -1.80
N MET A 49 2.34 -10.98 -2.28
CA MET A 49 2.89 -11.24 -3.61
C MET A 49 2.06 -10.55 -4.69
N THR A 50 0.74 -10.59 -4.55
CA THR A 50 -0.15 -9.94 -5.50
C THR A 50 0.03 -8.43 -5.46
N VAL A 51 0.17 -7.85 -4.26
CA VAL A 51 0.41 -6.42 -4.13
C VAL A 51 1.71 -6.03 -4.83
N HIS A 52 2.76 -6.81 -4.65
CA HIS A 52 4.03 -6.54 -5.35
C HIS A 52 3.88 -6.61 -6.87
N ALA A 53 3.07 -7.55 -7.36
CA ALA A 53 2.82 -7.63 -8.80
C ALA A 53 2.11 -6.37 -9.30
N TRP A 54 1.13 -5.87 -8.54
CA TRP A 54 0.45 -4.63 -8.91
C TRP A 54 1.41 -3.45 -8.92
N PHE A 55 2.29 -3.38 -7.92
CA PHE A 55 3.25 -2.27 -7.83
C PHE A 55 4.18 -2.21 -9.04
N ARG A 56 4.38 -3.34 -9.70
CA ARG A 56 5.20 -3.38 -10.91
C ARG A 56 4.39 -3.17 -12.18
N GLY A 57 3.12 -2.85 -12.04
CA GLY A 57 2.27 -2.60 -13.18
C GLY A 57 1.51 -3.81 -13.70
N GLY A 58 1.42 -4.87 -12.87
CA GLY A 58 0.70 -6.07 -13.26
C GLY A 58 -0.79 -5.84 -13.41
N THR A 59 -1.44 -6.80 -14.02
CA THR A 59 -2.87 -6.71 -14.32
C THR A 59 -3.71 -6.75 -13.05
N ILE A 60 -4.71 -5.89 -12.99
CA ILE A 60 -5.65 -5.81 -11.87
C ILE A 60 -7.04 -6.14 -12.38
N ARG A 61 -7.72 -7.04 -11.70
CA ARG A 61 -9.08 -7.42 -12.08
C ARG A 61 -10.04 -6.26 -11.86
N PRO A 62 -11.10 -6.17 -12.68
CA PRO A 62 -12.00 -5.02 -12.59
C PRO A 62 -12.62 -4.79 -11.21
N ASN A 63 -13.06 -5.85 -10.54
CA ASN A 63 -13.67 -5.67 -9.22
C ASN A 63 -12.65 -5.26 -8.15
N THR A 64 -11.40 -5.62 -8.35
CA THR A 64 -10.33 -5.21 -7.45
C THR A 64 -9.95 -3.76 -7.68
N ARG A 65 -10.08 -3.29 -8.93
CA ARG A 65 -9.74 -1.89 -9.24
C ARG A 65 -10.54 -0.92 -8.39
N THR A 66 -11.82 -1.20 -8.17
CA THR A 66 -12.66 -0.32 -7.35
C THR A 66 -12.13 -0.23 -5.93
N LYS A 67 -11.74 -1.36 -5.35
CA LYS A 67 -11.17 -1.37 -4.00
C LYS A 67 -9.89 -0.53 -3.93
N ILE A 68 -9.04 -0.67 -4.94
CA ILE A 68 -7.78 0.06 -4.97
C ILE A 68 -8.04 1.55 -5.11
N GLU A 69 -8.98 1.93 -5.95
CA GLU A 69 -9.32 3.35 -6.14
C GLU A 69 -9.82 3.97 -4.85
N VAL A 70 -10.69 3.25 -4.14
CA VAL A 70 -11.18 3.74 -2.85
C VAL A 70 -10.03 3.88 -1.85
N PHE A 71 -9.14 2.90 -1.82
CA PHE A 71 -8.01 2.96 -0.91
C PHE A 71 -7.09 4.15 -1.21
N ILE A 72 -6.83 4.41 -2.49
CA ILE A 72 -6.03 5.56 -2.87
C ILE A 72 -6.70 6.85 -2.43
N ASP A 73 -8.01 6.96 -2.59
CA ASP A 73 -8.74 8.14 -2.15
C ASP A 73 -8.60 8.34 -0.64
N ILE A 74 -8.66 7.25 0.12
CA ILE A 74 -8.47 7.31 1.57
C ILE A 74 -7.08 7.82 1.90
N LEU A 75 -6.06 7.31 1.22
CA LEU A 75 -4.68 7.74 1.46
C LEU A 75 -4.49 9.21 1.14
N GLU A 76 -5.07 9.68 0.04
CA GLU A 76 -4.97 11.09 -0.32
C GLU A 76 -5.64 11.99 0.70
N GLU A 77 -6.82 11.59 1.14
CA GLU A 77 -7.56 12.37 2.13
C GLU A 77 -6.80 12.44 3.45
N ASP A 78 -6.28 11.30 3.90
CA ASP A 78 -5.57 11.24 5.17
C ASP A 78 -4.24 11.99 5.11
N LYS A 79 -3.62 12.04 3.94
CA LYS A 79 -2.43 12.85 3.75
C LYS A 79 -2.76 14.33 3.93
N LYS A 80 -3.88 14.77 3.37
CA LYS A 80 -4.33 16.15 3.52
C LYS A 80 -4.63 16.49 4.97
N ARG A 81 -5.13 15.52 5.73
CA ARG A 81 -5.44 15.72 7.15
C ARG A 81 -4.21 15.68 8.05
N GLY A 82 -3.05 15.35 7.49
CA GLY A 82 -1.83 15.24 8.28
C GLY A 82 -1.66 13.93 9.01
N LEU A 83 -2.45 12.91 8.69
CA LEU A 83 -2.33 11.59 9.30
C LEU A 83 -1.24 10.77 8.65
N LEU A 84 -0.86 11.10 7.44
CA LEU A 84 0.18 10.41 6.69
C LEU A 84 1.27 11.39 6.33
N PRO A 85 2.52 10.95 6.18
CA PRO A 85 2.95 9.56 6.29
C PRO A 85 3.08 9.10 7.74
N VAL A 86 3.02 7.78 7.94
CA VAL A 86 3.32 7.20 9.25
C VAL A 86 4.83 7.08 9.40
N ASN A 87 5.30 7.14 10.63
CA ASN A 87 6.73 7.20 10.90
C ASN A 87 7.32 5.92 11.48
N SER A 88 6.50 4.95 11.80
CA SER A 88 6.97 3.72 12.40
C SER A 88 6.09 2.57 11.99
N LEU A 89 6.60 1.36 12.18
CA LEU A 89 5.82 0.17 11.89
C LEU A 89 4.58 0.10 12.77
N ALA A 90 4.70 0.52 14.03
CA ALA A 90 3.55 0.54 14.93
C ALA A 90 2.45 1.47 14.44
N GLN A 91 2.84 2.63 13.95
CA GLN A 91 1.86 3.56 13.39
C GLN A 91 1.23 3.02 12.11
N ALA A 92 2.02 2.36 11.28
CA ALA A 92 1.50 1.76 10.05
C ALA A 92 0.48 0.68 10.38
N LYS A 93 0.78 -0.14 11.37
CA LYS A 93 -0.13 -1.19 11.82
C LYS A 93 -1.44 -0.59 12.32
N ALA A 94 -1.34 0.42 13.18
CA ALA A 94 -2.53 1.07 13.74
C ALA A 94 -3.37 1.69 12.63
N TYR A 95 -2.73 2.32 11.67
CA TYR A 95 -3.43 2.94 10.56
C TYR A 95 -4.19 1.90 9.73
N ALA A 96 -3.52 0.79 9.40
CA ALA A 96 -4.15 -0.27 8.61
C ALA A 96 -5.31 -0.90 9.38
N GLU A 97 -5.15 -1.12 10.68
CA GLU A 97 -6.20 -1.71 11.50
C GLU A 97 -7.40 -0.78 11.60
N ASP A 98 -7.16 0.51 11.64
CA ASP A 98 -8.24 1.48 11.68
C ASP A 98 -9.08 1.43 10.41
N ILE A 99 -8.43 1.32 9.25
CA ILE A 99 -9.15 1.21 7.98
C ILE A 99 -9.96 -0.09 7.93
N LEU A 100 -9.35 -1.19 8.39
CA LEU A 100 -10.02 -2.49 8.36
C LEU A 100 -11.12 -2.62 9.40
N GLY A 101 -11.00 -1.92 10.51
CA GLY A 101 -11.92 -2.10 11.63
C GLY A 101 -11.68 -3.38 12.39
N ARG A 102 -10.50 -3.99 12.24
CA ARG A 102 -10.13 -5.21 12.95
C ARG A 102 -8.62 -5.32 13.02
N PRO A 103 -8.09 -6.16 13.95
CA PRO A 103 -6.64 -6.38 14.01
C PRO A 103 -6.11 -7.05 12.75
N LEU A 104 -4.87 -6.76 12.43
CA LEU A 104 -4.20 -7.38 11.29
C LEU A 104 -3.85 -8.83 11.63
N LYS A 105 -4.12 -9.71 10.69
CA LYS A 105 -3.75 -11.11 10.86
C LYS A 105 -2.25 -11.29 10.79
N SER A 106 -1.59 -10.58 9.91
CA SER A 106 -0.16 -10.73 9.73
C SER A 106 0.61 -10.34 10.98
N SER A 107 0.10 -9.41 11.78
CA SER A 107 0.80 -8.97 12.96
C SER A 107 0.75 -10.01 14.09
N SER A 108 -0.20 -10.92 14.05
CA SER A 108 -0.33 -11.95 15.07
C SER A 108 0.37 -13.24 14.70
N LEU A 109 0.90 -13.33 13.50
CA LEU A 109 1.50 -14.56 13.00
C LEU A 109 3.00 -14.61 13.15
N LYS A 110 3.62 -13.58 13.67
CA LYS A 110 5.07 -13.53 13.82
C LYS A 110 5.78 -13.83 12.52
N GLU A 111 5.30 -13.25 11.49
CA GLU A 111 5.87 -13.47 10.18
C GLU A 111 7.26 -12.92 10.08
N PRO A 112 8.18 -13.70 9.59
CA PRO A 112 9.56 -13.23 9.47
C PRO A 112 9.76 -12.32 8.29
N ASP A 113 8.87 -12.02 7.56
CA ASP A 113 9.01 -11.21 6.38
C ASP A 113 10.32 -10.54 6.19
#